data_dab0c3877a4e5a1e171f42b379067f84
#
_entry.id   dab0c3877a4e5a1e171f42b379067f84
#
_cell.length_a   1.000
_cell.length_b   1.000
_cell.length_c   1.000
_cell.angle_alpha   90.00
_cell.angle_beta   90.00
_cell.angle_gamma   90.00
#
_symmetry.space_group_name_H-M   'P 1'
#
loop_
_entity.id
_entity.type
_entity.pdbx_description
1 polymer ?
#
loop_
_entity_poly.entity_id
_entity_poly.type
_entity_poly.pdbx_seq_one_letter_code
_entity_poly.pdbx_strand_id
1 'polypeptide(L)'
;MPIAQLVVTVALAAVFIGMGVNHFRPKPARIMAKMIPPFLRRDGAFNPLTLVYITGVCEIAGGIGLLVPFTRLAAVVALIVFLVAVFPANVFAAQHPEIFKSLSILLLPRLAGQLAIIGFLVFVVLPL
;
A
#
# COMPACT_ATOMS: atom_id res chain seq x y z
N MET A 1 -1.89 24.02 -9.26
CA MET A 1 -1.82 22.61 -9.67
C MET A 1 -2.81 22.37 -10.80
N PRO A 2 -2.40 21.75 -11.91
CA PRO A 2 -3.34 21.38 -12.97
C PRO A 2 -4.44 20.45 -12.47
N ILE A 3 -5.62 20.53 -13.11
CA ILE A 3 -6.77 19.72 -12.72
C ILE A 3 -6.44 18.23 -12.75
N ALA A 4 -5.68 17.77 -13.75
CA ALA A 4 -5.30 16.37 -13.86
C ALA A 4 -4.51 15.89 -12.63
N GLN A 5 -3.55 16.67 -12.15
CA GLN A 5 -2.80 16.35 -10.93
C GLN A 5 -3.70 16.36 -9.71
N LEU A 6 -4.63 17.29 -9.62
CA LEU A 6 -5.56 17.36 -8.49
C LEU A 6 -6.47 16.11 -8.45
N VAL A 7 -7.02 15.72 -9.59
CA VAL A 7 -7.87 14.52 -9.68
C VAL A 7 -7.09 13.28 -9.27
N VAL A 8 -5.87 13.11 -9.77
CA VAL A 8 -5.02 11.97 -9.43
C VAL A 8 -4.66 11.98 -7.95
N THR A 9 -4.35 13.16 -7.39
CA THR A 9 -4.02 13.29 -5.96
C THR A 9 -5.19 12.84 -5.08
N VAL A 10 -6.41 13.30 -5.37
CA VAL A 10 -7.60 12.93 -4.60
C VAL A 10 -7.89 11.44 -4.75
N ALA A 11 -7.79 10.92 -5.97
CA ALA A 11 -8.02 9.49 -6.22
C ALA A 11 -7.01 8.61 -5.46
N LEU A 12 -5.73 8.97 -5.51
CA LEU A 12 -4.70 8.23 -4.77
C LEU A 12 -4.94 8.30 -3.25
N ALA A 13 -5.26 9.48 -2.74
CA ALA A 13 -5.57 9.65 -1.31
C ALA A 13 -6.73 8.76 -0.91
N ALA A 14 -7.81 8.73 -1.69
CA ALA A 14 -8.96 7.87 -1.41
C ALA A 14 -8.58 6.39 -1.41
N VAL A 15 -7.77 5.96 -2.38
CA VAL A 15 -7.32 4.56 -2.47
C VAL A 15 -6.48 4.19 -1.25
N PHE A 16 -5.47 4.99 -0.90
CA PHE A 16 -4.59 4.67 0.22
C PHE A 16 -5.34 4.72 1.55
N ILE A 17 -6.20 5.71 1.77
CA ILE A 17 -6.99 5.80 3.00
C ILE A 17 -7.94 4.60 3.09
N GLY A 18 -8.63 4.27 2.00
CA GLY A 18 -9.55 3.12 1.97
C GLY A 18 -8.84 1.80 2.22
N MET A 19 -7.69 1.59 1.58
CA MET A 19 -6.87 0.39 1.79
C MET A 19 -6.36 0.33 3.22
N GLY A 20 -5.90 1.45 3.77
CA GLY A 20 -5.41 1.51 5.14
C GLY A 20 -6.51 1.20 6.16
N VAL A 21 -7.71 1.73 5.97
CA VAL A 21 -8.87 1.39 6.81
C VAL A 21 -9.17 -0.10 6.73
N ASN A 22 -9.05 -0.69 5.54
CA ASN A 22 -9.30 -2.12 5.33
C ASN A 22 -8.34 -2.99 6.15
N HIS A 23 -7.13 -2.51 6.47
CA HIS A 23 -6.17 -3.22 7.31
C HIS A 23 -6.67 -3.41 8.75
N PHE A 24 -7.65 -2.63 9.18
CA PHE A 24 -8.22 -2.72 10.54
C PHE A 24 -9.50 -3.54 10.59
N ARG A 25 -10.01 -3.99 9.45
CA ARG A 25 -11.19 -4.87 9.42
C ARG A 25 -10.74 -6.29 9.72
N PRO A 26 -11.41 -7.02 10.64
CA PRO A 26 -10.92 -8.33 11.14
C PRO A 26 -10.62 -9.35 10.05
N LYS A 27 -11.53 -9.55 9.10
CA LYS A 27 -11.36 -10.56 8.06
C LYS A 27 -10.25 -10.22 7.07
N PRO A 28 -10.23 -9.03 6.44
CA PRO A 28 -9.12 -8.63 5.57
C PRO A 28 -7.78 -8.60 6.31
N ALA A 29 -7.74 -8.10 7.55
CA ALA A 29 -6.51 -8.03 8.33
C ALA A 29 -5.89 -9.41 8.55
N ARG A 30 -6.70 -10.42 8.85
CA ARG A 30 -6.22 -11.80 9.03
C ARG A 30 -5.66 -12.38 7.74
N ILE A 31 -6.28 -12.10 6.61
CA ILE A 31 -5.80 -12.56 5.30
C ILE A 31 -4.47 -11.89 4.98
N MET A 32 -4.35 -10.59 5.19
CA MET A 32 -3.11 -9.84 4.95
C MET A 32 -1.98 -10.33 5.86
N ALA A 33 -2.28 -10.68 7.11
CA ALA A 33 -1.28 -11.23 8.02
C ALA A 33 -0.65 -12.51 7.48
N LYS A 34 -1.43 -13.33 6.76
CA LYS A 34 -0.93 -14.55 6.13
C LYS A 34 -0.02 -14.27 4.92
N MET A 35 -0.10 -13.07 4.34
CA MET A 35 0.76 -12.67 3.21
C MET A 35 2.18 -12.33 3.63
N ILE A 36 2.43 -12.12 4.91
CA ILE A 36 3.78 -11.81 5.39
C ILE A 36 4.64 -13.06 5.26
N PRO A 37 5.78 -12.99 4.50
CA PRO A 37 6.65 -14.15 4.32
C PRO A 37 7.15 -14.70 5.65
N PRO A 38 7.36 -16.03 5.76
CA PRO A 38 7.78 -16.64 7.03
C PRO A 38 9.04 -16.02 7.64
N PHE A 39 10.01 -15.59 6.82
CA PHE A 39 11.24 -15.00 7.33
C PHE A 39 11.04 -13.64 8.02
N LEU A 40 9.91 -12.98 7.77
CA LEU A 40 9.56 -11.71 8.40
C LEU A 40 8.62 -11.87 9.60
N ARG A 41 8.08 -13.07 9.81
CA ARG A 41 7.16 -13.29 10.91
C ARG A 41 7.89 -13.31 12.23
N ARG A 42 7.35 -12.58 13.21
CA ARG A 42 7.87 -12.50 14.57
C ARG A 42 6.75 -12.75 15.55
N ASP A 43 7.11 -13.18 16.76
CA ASP A 43 6.16 -13.27 17.87
C ASP A 43 6.20 -11.97 18.68
N GLY A 44 5.20 -11.78 19.54
CA GLY A 44 5.14 -10.62 20.42
C GLY A 44 4.67 -9.34 19.74
N ALA A 45 5.34 -8.22 20.02
CA ALA A 45 4.89 -6.89 19.59
C ALA A 45 4.86 -6.73 18.06
N PHE A 46 5.73 -7.43 17.33
CA PHE A 46 5.83 -7.34 15.87
C PHE A 46 5.31 -8.60 15.17
N ASN A 47 4.26 -9.21 15.73
CA ASN A 47 3.61 -10.34 15.07
C ASN A 47 2.95 -9.91 13.76
N PRO A 48 2.57 -10.87 12.88
CA PRO A 48 2.01 -10.51 11.56
C PRO A 48 0.81 -9.57 11.61
N LEU A 49 -0.11 -9.73 12.55
CA LEU A 49 -1.28 -8.87 12.64
C LEU A 49 -0.89 -7.43 13.01
N THR A 50 0.05 -7.27 13.93
CA THR A 50 0.57 -5.94 14.30
C THR A 50 1.22 -5.26 13.09
N LEU A 51 1.98 -6.00 12.29
CA LEU A 51 2.58 -5.45 11.06
C LEU A 51 1.50 -4.98 10.09
N VAL A 52 0.40 -5.71 9.95
CA VAL A 52 -0.72 -5.27 9.11
C VAL A 52 -1.30 -3.95 9.62
N TYR A 53 -1.49 -3.80 10.93
CA TYR A 53 -1.99 -2.56 11.52
C TYR A 53 -1.02 -1.40 11.31
N ILE A 54 0.27 -1.62 11.47
CA ILE A 54 1.29 -0.59 11.22
C ILE A 54 1.23 -0.12 9.76
N THR A 55 1.15 -1.04 8.82
CA THR A 55 1.04 -0.67 7.41
C THR A 55 -0.25 0.08 7.11
N GLY A 56 -1.35 -0.28 7.77
CA GLY A 56 -2.61 0.45 7.65
C GLY A 56 -2.49 1.91 8.10
N VAL A 57 -1.84 2.15 9.24
CA VAL A 57 -1.57 3.51 9.73
C VAL A 57 -0.71 4.28 8.72
N CYS A 58 0.33 3.65 8.18
CA CYS A 58 1.20 4.27 7.17
C CYS A 58 0.42 4.67 5.92
N GLU A 59 -0.47 3.82 5.43
CA GLU A 59 -1.28 4.11 4.25
C GLU A 59 -2.26 5.27 4.50
N ILE A 60 -2.93 5.28 5.65
CA ILE A 60 -3.86 6.34 6.00
C ILE A 60 -3.11 7.67 6.15
N ALA A 61 -2.01 7.66 6.88
CA ALA A 61 -1.19 8.87 7.08
C ALA A 61 -0.64 9.40 5.75
N GLY A 62 -0.15 8.49 4.88
CA GLY A 62 0.33 8.86 3.56
C GLY A 62 -0.77 9.43 2.69
N GLY A 63 -1.94 8.82 2.68
CA GLY A 63 -3.10 9.32 1.93
C GLY A 63 -3.53 10.71 2.37
N ILE A 64 -3.60 10.95 3.68
CA ILE A 64 -3.90 12.28 4.23
C ILE A 64 -2.81 13.27 3.83
N GLY A 65 -1.54 12.86 3.93
CA GLY A 65 -0.40 13.70 3.57
C GLY A 65 -0.40 14.14 2.10
N LEU A 66 -0.95 13.33 1.21
CA LEU A 66 -1.12 13.70 -0.20
C LEU A 66 -2.06 14.89 -0.38
N LEU A 67 -3.08 15.00 0.47
CA LEU A 67 -4.08 16.06 0.38
C LEU A 67 -3.57 17.40 0.87
N VAL A 68 -2.53 17.41 1.72
CA VAL A 68 -1.95 18.62 2.29
C VAL A 68 -0.76 19.06 1.43
N PRO A 69 -0.81 20.23 0.77
CA PRO A 69 0.28 20.66 -0.12
C PRO A 69 1.66 20.68 0.55
N PHE A 70 1.73 21.07 1.81
CA PHE A 70 2.97 21.15 2.57
C PHE A 70 3.64 19.79 2.77
N THR A 71 2.86 18.72 2.92
CA THR A 71 3.37 17.38 3.19
C THR A 71 3.34 16.45 1.98
N ARG A 72 2.84 16.94 0.84
CA ARG A 72 2.60 16.08 -0.34
C ARG A 72 3.84 15.38 -0.83
N LEU A 73 4.96 16.10 -0.98
CA LEU A 73 6.21 15.49 -1.46
C LEU A 73 6.69 14.41 -0.47
N ALA A 74 6.68 14.72 0.82
CA ALA A 74 7.07 13.75 1.84
C ALA A 74 6.15 12.51 1.81
N ALA A 75 4.85 12.72 1.62
CA ALA A 75 3.89 11.63 1.52
C ALA A 75 4.15 10.75 0.29
N VAL A 76 4.46 11.36 -0.86
CA VAL A 76 4.80 10.61 -2.08
C VAL A 76 6.02 9.73 -1.85
N VAL A 77 7.09 10.30 -1.30
CA VAL A 77 8.32 9.54 -1.03
C VAL A 77 8.04 8.40 -0.05
N ALA A 78 7.32 8.68 1.03
CA ALA A 78 6.98 7.68 2.04
C ALA A 78 6.13 6.55 1.46
N LEU A 79 5.14 6.86 0.63
CA LEU A 79 4.28 5.85 0.00
C LEU A 79 5.04 5.01 -1.02
N ILE A 80 5.97 5.59 -1.78
CA ILE A 80 6.80 4.81 -2.70
C ILE A 80 7.68 3.83 -1.92
N VAL A 81 8.33 4.28 -0.85
CA VAL A 81 9.13 3.42 0.02
C VAL A 81 8.25 2.30 0.62
N PHE A 82 7.05 2.67 1.07
CA PHE A 82 6.09 1.70 1.61
C PHE A 82 5.73 0.63 0.58
N LEU A 83 5.42 1.01 -0.66
CA LEU A 83 5.05 0.07 -1.71
C LEU A 83 6.18 -0.91 -2.01
N VAL A 84 7.42 -0.42 -2.05
CA VAL A 84 8.60 -1.28 -2.24
C VAL A 84 8.77 -2.21 -1.05
N ALA A 85 8.59 -1.70 0.17
CA ALA A 85 8.79 -2.48 1.40
C ALA A 85 7.77 -3.62 1.55
N VAL A 86 6.53 -3.42 1.07
CA VAL A 86 5.49 -4.46 1.17
C VAL A 86 5.47 -5.41 -0.03
N PHE A 87 6.30 -5.18 -1.04
CA PHE A 87 6.33 -6.04 -2.22
C PHE A 87 6.62 -7.51 -1.91
N PRO A 88 7.49 -7.87 -0.94
CA PRO A 88 7.67 -9.27 -0.54
C PRO A 88 6.36 -9.98 -0.17
N ALA A 89 5.42 -9.28 0.48
CA ALA A 89 4.11 -9.85 0.79
C ALA A 89 3.31 -10.13 -0.49
N ASN A 90 3.39 -9.26 -1.50
CA ASN A 90 2.74 -9.46 -2.78
C ASN A 90 3.32 -10.66 -3.52
N VAL A 91 4.64 -10.83 -3.49
CA VAL A 91 5.32 -11.99 -4.08
C VAL A 91 4.85 -13.28 -3.39
N PHE A 92 4.82 -13.29 -2.06
CA PHE A 92 4.37 -14.43 -1.29
C PHE A 92 2.94 -14.82 -1.65
N ALA A 93 2.02 -13.85 -1.73
CA ALA A 93 0.64 -14.10 -2.10
C ALA A 93 0.51 -14.67 -3.51
N ALA A 94 1.28 -14.16 -4.46
CA ALA A 94 1.27 -14.63 -5.84
C ALA A 94 1.79 -16.07 -5.97
N GLN A 95 2.68 -16.50 -5.08
CA GLN A 95 3.27 -17.84 -5.07
C GLN A 95 2.39 -18.87 -4.33
N HIS A 96 1.35 -18.44 -3.64
CA HIS A 96 0.51 -19.30 -2.79
C HIS A 96 -0.98 -19.16 -3.11
N PRO A 97 -1.41 -19.49 -4.36
CA PRO A 97 -2.81 -19.35 -4.75
C PRO A 97 -3.75 -20.22 -3.91
N GLU A 98 -3.28 -21.35 -3.39
CA GLU A 98 -4.04 -22.25 -2.56
C GLU A 98 -4.48 -21.62 -1.23
N ILE A 99 -3.74 -20.59 -0.76
CA ILE A 99 -4.05 -19.89 0.49
C ILE A 99 -4.90 -18.66 0.23
N PHE A 100 -4.57 -17.89 -0.81
CA PHE A 100 -5.12 -16.54 -1.02
C PHE A 100 -6.23 -16.46 -2.06
N LYS A 101 -6.46 -17.52 -2.83
CA LYS A 101 -7.54 -17.61 -3.82
C LYS A 101 -7.62 -16.36 -4.70
N SER A 102 -8.70 -15.57 -4.58
CA SER A 102 -8.91 -14.38 -5.41
C SER A 102 -7.88 -13.27 -5.20
N LEU A 103 -7.13 -13.31 -4.08
CA LEU A 103 -6.05 -12.36 -3.83
C LEU A 103 -4.72 -12.79 -4.46
N SER A 104 -4.63 -14.03 -4.95
CA SER A 104 -3.42 -14.56 -5.57
C SER A 104 -3.35 -14.17 -7.05
N ILE A 105 -3.33 -12.87 -7.31
CA ILE A 105 -3.11 -12.35 -8.66
C ILE A 105 -1.67 -12.66 -9.06
N LEU A 106 -1.45 -13.03 -10.33
CA LEU A 106 -0.12 -13.33 -10.85
C LEU A 106 0.85 -12.19 -10.58
N LEU A 107 2.15 -12.53 -10.46
CA LEU A 107 3.18 -11.54 -10.10
C LEU A 107 3.27 -10.39 -11.11
N LEU A 108 3.17 -10.65 -12.41
CA LEU A 108 3.26 -9.60 -13.42
C LEU A 108 2.16 -8.54 -13.28
N PRO A 109 0.86 -8.89 -13.15
CA PRO A 109 -0.18 -7.90 -12.89
C PRO A 109 0.03 -7.14 -11.58
N ARG A 110 0.52 -7.79 -10.52
CA ARG A 110 0.82 -7.12 -9.25
C ARG A 110 1.93 -6.08 -9.41
N LEU A 111 3.01 -6.46 -10.11
CA LEU A 111 4.13 -5.57 -10.39
C LEU A 111 3.68 -4.41 -11.27
N ALA A 112 2.91 -4.67 -12.33
CA ALA A 112 2.39 -3.65 -13.21
C ALA A 112 1.51 -2.64 -12.45
N GLY A 113 0.62 -3.12 -11.58
CA GLY A 113 -0.23 -2.27 -10.73
C GLY A 113 0.59 -1.41 -9.79
N GLN A 114 1.61 -1.97 -9.15
CA GLN A 114 2.50 -1.23 -8.26
C GLN A 114 3.27 -0.15 -9.01
N LEU A 115 3.82 -0.48 -10.17
CA LEU A 115 4.56 0.49 -10.98
C LEU A 115 3.64 1.61 -11.47
N ALA A 116 2.39 1.30 -11.84
CA ALA A 116 1.40 2.30 -12.22
C ALA A 116 1.11 3.27 -11.06
N ILE A 117 0.92 2.76 -9.85
CA ILE A 117 0.68 3.60 -8.67
C ILE A 117 1.89 4.48 -8.39
N ILE A 118 3.11 3.94 -8.46
CA ILE A 118 4.33 4.70 -8.28
C ILE A 118 4.41 5.81 -9.33
N GLY A 119 4.10 5.51 -10.59
CA GLY A 119 4.05 6.49 -11.66
C GLY A 119 3.08 7.63 -11.39
N PHE A 120 1.87 7.32 -10.90
CA PHE A 120 0.90 8.35 -10.51
C PHE A 120 1.37 9.17 -9.32
N LEU A 121 2.02 8.55 -8.33
CA LEU A 121 2.59 9.27 -7.19
C LEU A 121 3.65 10.27 -7.65
N VAL A 122 4.53 9.87 -8.55
CA VAL A 122 5.53 10.79 -9.13
C VAL A 122 4.85 11.91 -9.90
N PHE A 123 3.83 11.57 -10.69
CA PHE A 123 3.10 12.55 -11.50
C PHE A 123 2.54 13.71 -10.67
N VAL A 124 2.01 13.42 -9.46
CA VAL A 124 1.35 14.46 -8.66
C VAL A 124 2.33 15.49 -8.07
N VAL A 125 3.63 15.23 -8.09
CA VAL A 125 4.65 16.17 -7.58
C VAL A 125 5.52 16.76 -8.70
N LEU A 126 5.23 16.44 -9.95
CA LEU A 126 5.94 17.06 -11.07
C LEU A 126 5.59 18.54 -11.18
N PRO A 127 6.57 19.39 -11.54
CA PRO A 127 6.35 20.84 -11.68
C PRO A 127 5.68 21.18 -13.04
N LEU A 128 4.40 20.87 -13.13
CA LEU A 128 3.61 21.10 -14.35
C LEU A 128 2.89 22.45 -14.33
#